data_45a556ff46f88f425e643b9291127979
#
_entry.id   45a556ff46f88f425e643b9291127979
#
_cell.length_a   1.000
_cell.length_b   1.000
_cell.length_c   1.000
_cell.angle_alpha   90.00
_cell.angle_beta   90.00
_cell.angle_gamma   90.00
#
_symmetry.space_group_name_H-M   'P 1'
#
loop_
_entity.id
_entity.type
_entity.pdbx_description
1 polymer ?
#
loop_
_entity_poly.entity_id
_entity_poly.type
_entity_poly.pdbx_seq_one_letter_code
_entity_poly.pdbx_strand_id
1 'polypeptide(L)'
;RAFGDALDVHLVGQTTEGNALLAQRHALTAPVLDDSRLKVSFAYDIDTVPTLFLADADGRETRVLTGFVRDEWQALAEHLATLTGLPAPAVDWSGLPAWRPGCGSLSVDPVIAERLRAESENSPLRARRIEIAVQDDPFEFMFDQGFSDGLPLVPPTPERVLRMLAGTTRDPREVVAVMPPNMGEATVEKIAINAVMAGCRPEYLPVVLAAVQAVCSDTFNIHGVMATTMGASPVMVVNGPIRHRLGMNMKLGALGQGNRANATIGRAVRLAVRNIGGARPGGTERSTLGNPMKFTMCFAEWEERNPWSPLHVERGFRAEDSVVTVFAGTSGPVQMVDQDSRTAAQLAGSLGLCLEAAFHPKAHYATNVMLVVCPEHVDTLIRDGYSKADLRARIQEASARPIRELVADERSAVGFKAEAAARMSAAELERRLPKFRQDSDIHIVVAGSDAGKFSGAFHGWATGQIGSEPVSVKIEEASA
;
A
#
# COMPACT_ATOMS: atom_id res chain seq x y z
N ARG A 1 -38.07 28.33 30.79
CA ARG A 1 -38.89 29.56 30.96
C ARG A 1 -39.45 29.70 32.40
N ALA A 2 -39.83 28.61 33.07
CA ALA A 2 -40.47 28.64 34.39
C ALA A 2 -39.57 29.24 35.48
N PHE A 3 -38.25 29.09 35.36
CA PHE A 3 -37.27 29.55 36.34
C PHE A 3 -36.62 30.88 35.96
N GLY A 4 -36.94 31.47 34.79
CA GLY A 4 -36.45 32.77 34.33
C GLY A 4 -34.91 32.90 34.46
N ASP A 5 -34.46 34.03 34.96
CA ASP A 5 -33.02 34.33 35.14
C ASP A 5 -32.38 33.62 36.35
N ALA A 6 -33.13 32.78 37.10
CA ALA A 6 -32.59 32.00 38.21
C ALA A 6 -31.75 30.77 37.74
N LEU A 7 -31.88 30.40 36.46
CA LEU A 7 -31.10 29.32 35.84
C LEU A 7 -30.48 29.78 34.53
N ASP A 8 -29.20 29.56 34.38
CA ASP A 8 -28.53 29.66 33.08
C ASP A 8 -28.62 28.32 32.33
N VAL A 9 -29.30 28.34 31.19
CA VAL A 9 -29.61 27.13 30.43
C VAL A 9 -28.98 27.20 29.03
N HIS A 10 -28.09 26.28 28.72
CA HIS A 10 -27.48 26.14 27.44
C HIS A 10 -27.90 24.80 26.77
N LEU A 11 -28.24 24.86 25.52
CA LEU A 11 -28.47 23.66 24.70
C LEU A 11 -27.24 23.44 23.82
N VAL A 12 -26.73 22.23 23.81
CA VAL A 12 -25.56 21.85 23.00
C VAL A 12 -25.99 20.82 21.97
N GLY A 13 -25.85 21.14 20.72
CA GLY A 13 -26.31 20.26 19.65
C GLY A 13 -25.20 19.79 18.72
N GLN A 14 -25.27 18.54 18.31
CA GLN A 14 -24.23 17.83 17.58
C GLN A 14 -24.23 18.05 16.07
N THR A 15 -25.24 18.74 15.51
CA THR A 15 -25.33 19.07 14.09
C THR A 15 -25.87 20.47 13.89
N THR A 16 -25.23 21.24 13.00
CA THR A 16 -25.64 22.64 12.73
C THR A 16 -27.07 22.71 12.19
N GLU A 17 -27.46 21.83 11.29
CA GLU A 17 -28.82 21.77 10.72
C GLU A 17 -29.85 21.37 11.79
N GLY A 18 -29.53 20.36 12.61
CA GLY A 18 -30.38 19.92 13.72
C GLY A 18 -30.60 21.00 14.76
N ASN A 19 -29.56 21.78 15.07
CA ASN A 19 -29.62 22.91 16.00
C ASN A 19 -30.59 24.00 15.50
N ALA A 20 -30.49 24.38 14.23
CA ALA A 20 -31.37 25.37 13.62
C ALA A 20 -32.82 24.89 13.59
N LEU A 21 -33.04 23.62 13.22
CA LEU A 21 -34.38 23.02 13.19
C LEU A 21 -35.00 22.95 14.59
N LEU A 22 -34.23 22.55 15.61
CA LEU A 22 -34.70 22.46 16.99
C LEU A 22 -35.07 23.84 17.54
N ALA A 23 -34.22 24.84 17.34
CA ALA A 23 -34.46 26.21 17.76
C ALA A 23 -35.77 26.78 17.14
N GLN A 24 -35.96 26.57 15.85
CA GLN A 24 -37.14 27.04 15.11
C GLN A 24 -38.42 26.32 15.58
N ARG A 25 -38.36 24.96 15.62
CA ARG A 25 -39.53 24.13 15.92
C ARG A 25 -40.11 24.35 17.31
N HIS A 26 -39.23 24.61 18.26
CA HIS A 26 -39.63 24.75 19.68
C HIS A 26 -39.55 26.18 20.18
N ALA A 27 -39.30 27.17 19.31
CA ALA A 27 -39.19 28.58 19.67
C ALA A 27 -38.30 28.77 20.93
N LEU A 28 -37.10 28.17 20.91
CA LEU A 28 -36.20 28.17 22.06
C LEU A 28 -35.67 29.58 22.34
N THR A 29 -35.64 29.95 23.59
CA THR A 29 -35.08 31.24 24.05
C THR A 29 -33.68 31.04 24.67
N ALA A 30 -33.34 29.83 25.07
CA ALA A 30 -32.02 29.50 25.55
C ALA A 30 -31.01 29.46 24.40
N PRO A 31 -29.74 29.85 24.63
CA PRO A 31 -28.67 29.72 23.65
C PRO A 31 -28.51 28.27 23.17
N VAL A 32 -28.41 28.09 21.85
CA VAL A 32 -28.06 26.79 21.25
C VAL A 32 -26.62 26.87 20.78
N LEU A 33 -25.74 26.13 21.46
CA LEU A 33 -24.33 26.05 21.15
C LEU A 33 -24.08 24.95 20.14
N ASP A 34 -23.17 25.22 19.20
CA ASP A 34 -22.82 24.29 18.13
C ASP A 34 -21.65 23.40 18.55
N ASP A 35 -21.91 22.10 18.71
CA ASP A 35 -20.89 21.06 18.89
C ASP A 35 -20.82 20.12 17.67
N SER A 36 -20.99 20.65 16.47
CA SER A 36 -20.87 19.85 15.23
C SER A 36 -19.49 19.23 15.03
N ARG A 37 -18.48 19.74 15.75
CA ARG A 37 -17.15 19.14 15.85
C ARG A 37 -17.05 18.04 16.91
N LEU A 38 -18.09 17.85 17.72
CA LEU A 38 -18.22 16.83 18.77
C LEU A 38 -17.18 16.90 19.90
N LYS A 39 -16.49 18.02 20.06
CA LYS A 39 -15.45 18.19 21.08
C LYS A 39 -16.02 18.23 22.50
N VAL A 40 -17.16 18.90 22.69
CA VAL A 40 -17.84 18.95 23.98
C VAL A 40 -18.42 17.59 24.31
N SER A 41 -19.15 16.97 23.38
CA SER A 41 -19.69 15.62 23.55
C SER A 41 -18.63 14.58 23.90
N PHE A 42 -17.45 14.68 23.29
CA PHE A 42 -16.32 13.79 23.59
C PHE A 42 -15.68 14.08 24.96
N ALA A 43 -15.49 15.36 25.30
CA ALA A 43 -14.85 15.75 26.57
C ALA A 43 -15.70 15.38 27.80
N TYR A 44 -17.03 15.35 27.64
CA TYR A 44 -17.98 14.96 28.68
C TYR A 44 -18.44 13.50 28.60
N ASP A 45 -17.79 12.69 27.75
CA ASP A 45 -18.07 11.26 27.56
C ASP A 45 -19.55 10.95 27.33
N ILE A 46 -20.19 11.75 26.46
CA ILE A 46 -21.61 11.62 26.16
C ILE A 46 -21.80 10.46 25.17
N ASP A 47 -22.37 9.37 25.65
CA ASP A 47 -22.72 8.18 24.85
C ASP A 47 -24.16 8.22 24.31
N THR A 48 -25.04 8.93 25.02
CA THR A 48 -26.49 8.99 24.70
C THR A 48 -26.96 10.43 24.66
N VAL A 49 -27.84 10.77 23.72
CA VAL A 49 -28.50 12.07 23.64
C VAL A 49 -30.05 11.90 23.70
N PRO A 50 -30.78 12.74 24.43
CA PRO A 50 -30.29 13.86 25.21
C PRO A 50 -29.65 13.43 26.54
N THR A 51 -28.61 14.14 26.94
CA THR A 51 -28.05 14.10 28.31
C THR A 51 -28.12 15.49 28.89
N LEU A 52 -28.57 15.60 30.13
CA LEU A 52 -28.68 16.85 30.87
C LEU A 52 -27.67 16.86 32.02
N PHE A 53 -26.90 17.94 32.13
CA PHE A 53 -26.01 18.20 33.22
C PHE A 53 -26.57 19.38 34.05
N LEU A 54 -26.67 19.21 35.36
CA LEU A 54 -26.91 20.28 36.29
C LEU A 54 -25.61 20.60 37.05
N ALA A 55 -25.19 21.84 37.00
CA ALA A 55 -24.02 22.32 37.74
C ALA A 55 -24.44 23.40 38.77
N ASP A 56 -23.69 23.50 39.82
CA ASP A 56 -23.81 24.60 40.80
C ASP A 56 -23.19 25.92 40.30
N ALA A 57 -23.23 26.96 41.11
CA ALA A 57 -22.68 28.28 40.78
C ALA A 57 -21.15 28.28 40.59
N ASP A 58 -20.44 27.29 41.11
CA ASP A 58 -19.00 27.09 40.94
C ASP A 58 -18.67 26.24 39.72
N GLY A 59 -19.69 25.80 38.94
CA GLY A 59 -19.54 24.97 37.76
C GLY A 59 -19.31 23.47 38.03
N ARG A 60 -19.52 23.03 39.30
CA ARG A 60 -19.39 21.61 39.66
C ARG A 60 -20.67 20.89 39.31
N GLU A 61 -20.54 19.76 38.63
CA GLU A 61 -21.65 18.89 38.32
C GLU A 61 -22.32 18.37 39.60
N THR A 62 -23.62 18.54 39.68
CA THR A 62 -24.44 18.08 40.81
C THR A 62 -25.41 16.98 40.43
N ARG A 63 -25.77 16.87 39.14
CA ARG A 63 -26.69 15.87 38.65
C ARG A 63 -26.55 15.65 37.13
N VAL A 64 -26.62 14.39 36.70
CA VAL A 64 -26.71 14.00 35.27
C VAL A 64 -27.97 13.17 35.04
N LEU A 65 -28.71 13.48 33.98
CA LEU A 65 -29.85 12.69 33.51
C LEU A 65 -29.62 12.31 32.07
N THR A 66 -29.74 11.00 31.75
CA THR A 66 -29.55 10.45 30.41
C THR A 66 -30.87 9.95 29.83
N GLY A 67 -31.21 10.40 28.63
CA GLY A 67 -32.50 10.09 28.01
C GLY A 67 -33.66 10.79 28.70
N PHE A 68 -34.83 10.18 28.65
CA PHE A 68 -36.02 10.68 29.31
C PHE A 68 -36.63 9.61 30.22
N VAL A 69 -36.54 9.83 31.54
CA VAL A 69 -37.23 9.07 32.58
C VAL A 69 -38.15 10.05 33.30
N ARG A 70 -39.47 9.88 33.14
CA ARG A 70 -40.44 10.86 33.61
C ARG A 70 -40.25 11.26 35.07
N ASP A 71 -40.12 10.26 35.95
CA ASP A 71 -40.00 10.50 37.40
C ASP A 71 -38.72 11.25 37.76
N GLU A 72 -37.62 11.00 37.05
CA GLU A 72 -36.36 11.76 37.25
C GLU A 72 -36.47 13.21 36.80
N TRP A 73 -37.14 13.46 35.67
CA TRP A 73 -37.39 14.81 35.16
C TRP A 73 -38.36 15.57 36.02
N GLN A 74 -39.38 14.91 36.59
CA GLN A 74 -40.29 15.50 37.57
C GLN A 74 -39.54 15.86 38.86
N ALA A 75 -38.73 14.95 39.41
CA ALA A 75 -37.90 15.21 40.58
C ALA A 75 -36.87 16.33 40.36
N LEU A 76 -36.32 16.45 39.12
CA LEU A 76 -35.47 17.59 38.76
C LEU A 76 -36.23 18.90 38.80
N ALA A 77 -37.43 18.96 38.23
CA ALA A 77 -38.25 20.17 38.23
C ALA A 77 -38.62 20.63 39.68
N GLU A 78 -38.93 19.72 40.59
CA GLU A 78 -39.17 19.95 41.99
C GLU A 78 -37.91 20.43 42.72
N HIS A 79 -36.76 19.81 42.43
CA HIS A 79 -35.48 20.21 42.99
C HIS A 79 -35.09 21.63 42.56
N LEU A 80 -35.22 21.97 41.29
CA LEU A 80 -34.96 23.32 40.77
C LEU A 80 -35.91 24.36 41.37
N ALA A 81 -37.18 24.02 41.60
CA ALA A 81 -38.12 24.90 42.30
C ALA A 81 -37.67 25.20 43.72
N THR A 82 -37.15 24.17 44.41
CA THR A 82 -36.61 24.33 45.77
C THR A 82 -35.33 25.20 45.77
N LEU A 83 -34.43 24.99 44.84
CA LEU A 83 -33.16 25.74 44.73
C LEU A 83 -33.40 27.22 44.37
N THR A 84 -34.35 27.51 43.51
CA THR A 84 -34.60 28.88 43.01
C THR A 84 -35.60 29.64 43.83
N GLY A 85 -36.36 28.97 44.69
CA GLY A 85 -37.51 29.56 45.41
C GLY A 85 -38.70 29.91 44.50
N LEU A 86 -38.71 29.46 43.30
CA LEU A 86 -39.76 29.69 42.31
C LEU A 86 -40.72 28.47 42.20
N PRO A 87 -41.96 28.67 41.80
CA PRO A 87 -42.88 27.53 41.66
C PRO A 87 -42.42 26.54 40.57
N ALA A 88 -42.64 25.27 40.82
CA ALA A 88 -42.38 24.22 39.84
C ALA A 88 -43.20 24.44 38.58
N PRO A 89 -42.68 24.12 37.38
CA PRO A 89 -43.38 24.28 36.12
C PRO A 89 -44.67 23.41 36.08
N ALA A 90 -45.77 24.00 35.61
CA ALA A 90 -47.03 23.28 35.42
C ALA A 90 -46.92 22.37 34.16
N VAL A 91 -46.37 21.18 34.31
CA VAL A 91 -46.23 20.17 33.29
C VAL A 91 -47.22 19.04 33.53
N ASP A 92 -47.99 18.67 32.55
CA ASP A 92 -48.81 17.44 32.61
C ASP A 92 -47.92 16.20 32.44
N TRP A 93 -47.40 15.74 33.55
CA TRP A 93 -46.55 14.55 33.56
C TRP A 93 -47.28 13.26 33.22
N SER A 94 -48.60 13.22 33.45
CA SER A 94 -49.39 12.02 33.18
C SER A 94 -49.58 11.74 31.68
N GLY A 95 -49.55 12.79 30.86
CA GLY A 95 -49.58 12.69 29.42
C GLY A 95 -48.25 12.29 28.74
N LEU A 96 -47.17 12.23 29.53
CA LEU A 96 -45.83 11.87 29.03
C LEU A 96 -45.52 10.38 29.25
N PRO A 97 -44.76 9.73 28.34
CA PRO A 97 -44.33 8.36 28.55
C PRO A 97 -43.50 8.22 29.83
N ALA A 98 -43.57 7.05 30.49
CA ALA A 98 -42.76 6.79 31.69
C ALA A 98 -41.24 6.84 31.38
N TRP A 99 -40.90 6.40 30.18
CA TRP A 99 -39.49 6.33 29.72
C TRP A 99 -39.43 6.47 28.19
N ARG A 100 -38.34 7.08 27.70
CA ARG A 100 -37.89 7.03 26.30
C ARG A 100 -36.40 6.86 26.25
N PRO A 101 -35.86 5.89 25.47
CA PRO A 101 -34.43 5.81 25.27
C PRO A 101 -33.93 7.04 24.53
N GLY A 102 -32.72 7.43 24.81
CA GLY A 102 -32.01 8.38 23.98
C GLY A 102 -31.54 7.73 22.65
N CYS A 103 -30.99 8.54 21.79
CA CYS A 103 -30.23 8.09 20.62
C CYS A 103 -28.75 8.04 20.98
N GLY A 104 -27.96 7.18 20.28
CA GLY A 104 -26.52 7.20 20.44
C GLY A 104 -25.93 8.56 20.03
N SER A 105 -24.97 9.04 20.80
CA SER A 105 -24.21 10.26 20.48
C SER A 105 -23.36 10.01 19.22
N LEU A 106 -23.18 11.02 18.38
CA LEU A 106 -22.26 10.95 17.24
C LEU A 106 -20.80 10.80 17.68
N SER A 107 -20.46 11.22 18.90
CA SER A 107 -19.10 11.12 19.44
C SER A 107 -18.64 9.68 19.74
N VAL A 108 -19.58 8.73 19.85
CA VAL A 108 -19.26 7.30 20.09
C VAL A 108 -19.14 6.48 18.80
N ASP A 109 -19.40 7.07 17.64
CA ASP A 109 -19.08 6.42 16.36
C ASP A 109 -17.58 6.07 16.35
N PRO A 110 -17.19 4.81 16.06
CA PRO A 110 -15.81 4.39 16.21
C PRO A 110 -14.80 5.21 15.41
N VAL A 111 -15.17 5.68 14.22
CA VAL A 111 -14.30 6.51 13.36
C VAL A 111 -14.16 7.92 13.93
N ILE A 112 -15.26 8.47 14.42
CA ILE A 112 -15.31 9.83 14.98
C ILE A 112 -14.59 9.85 16.34
N ALA A 113 -14.86 8.88 17.21
CA ALA A 113 -14.24 8.75 18.53
C ALA A 113 -12.70 8.69 18.43
N GLU A 114 -12.16 7.92 17.50
CA GLU A 114 -10.72 7.84 17.27
C GLU A 114 -10.10 9.17 16.82
N ARG A 115 -10.78 9.90 15.93
CA ARG A 115 -10.35 11.23 15.52
C ARG A 115 -10.32 12.19 16.72
N LEU A 116 -11.39 12.20 17.53
CA LEU A 116 -11.50 13.08 18.69
C LEU A 116 -10.44 12.76 19.76
N ARG A 117 -10.19 11.47 20.01
CA ARG A 117 -9.11 11.02 20.91
C ARG A 117 -7.75 11.50 20.42
N ALA A 118 -7.43 11.28 19.14
CA ALA A 118 -6.17 11.74 18.56
C ALA A 118 -6.00 13.26 18.63
N GLU A 119 -7.10 14.02 18.44
CA GLU A 119 -7.10 15.48 18.59
C GLU A 119 -6.88 15.91 20.05
N SER A 120 -7.52 15.24 21.03
CA SER A 120 -7.38 15.55 22.46
C SER A 120 -5.96 15.23 22.98
N GLU A 121 -5.34 14.15 22.47
CA GLU A 121 -3.98 13.76 22.80
C GLU A 121 -2.92 14.58 22.04
N ASN A 122 -3.32 15.48 21.14
CA ASN A 122 -2.44 16.20 20.22
C ASN A 122 -1.53 15.25 19.42
N SER A 123 -2.00 14.04 19.12
CA SER A 123 -1.28 13.04 18.34
C SER A 123 -1.34 13.37 16.86
N PRO A 124 -0.26 13.18 16.08
CA PRO A 124 -0.31 13.27 14.61
C PRO A 124 -1.04 12.09 13.96
N LEU A 125 -1.27 11.00 14.71
CA LEU A 125 -1.92 9.78 14.19
C LEU A 125 -3.42 9.96 14.07
N ARG A 126 -3.99 9.42 12.98
CA ARG A 126 -5.44 9.48 12.65
C ARG A 126 -6.01 8.11 12.25
N ALA A 127 -5.16 7.10 12.06
CA ALA A 127 -5.62 5.76 11.77
C ALA A 127 -6.38 5.17 12.96
N ARG A 128 -7.41 4.38 12.66
CA ARG A 128 -8.22 3.71 13.68
C ARG A 128 -7.33 2.87 14.61
N ARG A 129 -7.48 3.07 15.91
CA ARG A 129 -6.89 2.20 16.94
C ARG A 129 -7.83 1.05 17.24
N ILE A 130 -7.26 -0.11 17.49
CA ILE A 130 -7.99 -1.29 17.93
C ILE A 130 -7.37 -1.68 19.26
N GLU A 131 -8.16 -1.61 20.32
CA GLU A 131 -7.74 -2.05 21.64
C GLU A 131 -7.85 -3.58 21.71
N ILE A 132 -6.78 -4.22 22.14
CA ILE A 132 -6.68 -5.66 22.31
C ILE A 132 -6.64 -5.93 23.82
N ALA A 133 -7.41 -6.90 24.29
CA ALA A 133 -7.38 -7.26 25.71
C ALA A 133 -5.98 -7.76 26.10
N VAL A 134 -5.56 -7.47 27.33
CA VAL A 134 -4.19 -7.77 27.81
C VAL A 134 -3.85 -9.26 27.75
N GLN A 135 -4.85 -10.12 27.84
CA GLN A 135 -4.72 -11.58 27.74
C GLN A 135 -4.64 -12.10 26.31
N ASP A 136 -4.99 -11.29 25.30
CA ASP A 136 -4.98 -11.72 23.89
C ASP A 136 -3.58 -11.62 23.30
N ASP A 137 -3.23 -12.60 22.46
CA ASP A 137 -1.99 -12.56 21.70
C ASP A 137 -2.14 -11.58 20.51
N PRO A 138 -1.38 -10.49 20.48
CA PRO A 138 -1.47 -9.52 19.38
C PRO A 138 -1.07 -10.10 18.02
N PHE A 139 -0.26 -11.15 17.96
CA PHE A 139 0.11 -11.80 16.70
C PHE A 139 -1.08 -12.58 16.14
N GLU A 140 -1.72 -13.43 16.96
CA GLU A 140 -2.91 -14.18 16.56
C GLU A 140 -4.05 -13.22 16.20
N PHE A 141 -4.28 -12.20 17.00
CA PHE A 141 -5.27 -11.16 16.69
C PHE A 141 -5.08 -10.56 15.30
N MET A 142 -3.85 -10.26 14.87
CA MET A 142 -3.58 -9.68 13.55
C MET A 142 -3.84 -10.67 12.41
N PHE A 143 -3.69 -11.98 12.63
CA PHE A 143 -4.13 -13.01 11.68
C PHE A 143 -5.65 -13.04 11.56
N ASP A 144 -6.37 -13.08 12.69
CA ASP A 144 -7.83 -13.15 12.74
C ASP A 144 -8.49 -11.92 12.09
N GLN A 145 -7.90 -10.73 12.25
CA GLN A 145 -8.35 -9.52 11.58
C GLN A 145 -8.02 -9.50 10.08
N GLY A 146 -7.28 -10.47 9.58
CA GLY A 146 -6.91 -10.60 8.17
C GLY A 146 -5.90 -9.56 7.69
N PHE A 147 -5.12 -8.95 8.59
CA PHE A 147 -4.05 -8.01 8.21
C PHE A 147 -2.83 -8.73 7.63
N SER A 148 -2.61 -9.97 8.04
CA SER A 148 -1.44 -10.75 7.66
C SER A 148 -1.50 -11.28 6.23
N ASP A 149 -0.33 -11.39 5.62
CA ASP A 149 -0.05 -12.10 4.38
C ASP A 149 0.20 -13.61 4.57
N GLY A 150 0.02 -14.13 5.80
CA GLY A 150 0.30 -15.49 6.20
C GLY A 150 1.59 -15.63 7.02
N LEU A 151 2.35 -14.55 7.17
CA LEU A 151 3.55 -14.49 8.02
C LEU A 151 3.28 -13.61 9.24
N PRO A 152 3.93 -13.85 10.39
CA PRO A 152 3.80 -12.98 11.57
C PRO A 152 4.03 -11.52 11.24
N LEU A 153 3.26 -10.64 11.86
CA LEU A 153 3.37 -9.18 11.72
C LEU A 153 3.91 -8.56 13.00
N VAL A 154 4.67 -7.49 12.87
CA VAL A 154 5.04 -6.67 14.03
C VAL A 154 3.83 -5.79 14.39
N PRO A 155 3.29 -5.86 15.62
CA PRO A 155 2.16 -5.04 16.04
C PRO A 155 2.46 -3.54 15.88
N PRO A 156 1.65 -2.78 15.12
CA PRO A 156 1.88 -1.37 14.84
C PRO A 156 1.32 -0.50 15.99
N THR A 157 1.95 -0.58 17.16
CA THR A 157 1.58 0.29 18.28
C THR A 157 1.85 1.75 17.94
N PRO A 158 1.15 2.72 18.58
CA PRO A 158 1.36 4.16 18.34
C PRO A 158 2.84 4.57 18.42
N GLU A 159 3.59 4.07 19.39
CA GLU A 159 5.01 4.39 19.56
C GLU A 159 5.86 3.88 18.40
N ARG A 160 5.55 2.70 17.86
CA ARG A 160 6.26 2.12 16.71
C ARG A 160 5.93 2.90 15.43
N VAL A 161 4.66 3.31 15.27
CA VAL A 161 4.24 4.10 14.10
C VAL A 161 4.87 5.49 14.16
N LEU A 162 4.86 6.17 15.30
CA LEU A 162 5.53 7.47 15.49
C LEU A 162 7.03 7.38 15.22
N ARG A 163 7.69 6.31 15.70
CA ARG A 163 9.09 6.05 15.39
C ARG A 163 9.31 5.80 13.89
N MET A 164 8.43 5.07 13.22
CA MET A 164 8.50 4.85 11.78
C MET A 164 8.37 6.16 11.01
N LEU A 165 7.44 7.02 11.40
CA LEU A 165 7.21 8.34 10.78
C LEU A 165 8.41 9.29 10.93
N ALA A 166 9.27 9.10 11.93
CA ALA A 166 10.52 9.85 12.04
C ALA A 166 11.52 9.58 10.88
N GLY A 167 11.28 8.56 10.06
CA GLY A 167 12.07 8.27 8.86
C GLY A 167 11.75 9.15 7.64
N THR A 168 10.78 10.05 7.73
CA THR A 168 10.40 10.97 6.66
C THR A 168 10.02 12.34 7.22
N THR A 169 10.14 13.38 6.39
CA THR A 169 9.66 14.74 6.73
C THR A 169 8.25 15.03 6.21
N ARG A 170 7.64 14.08 5.49
CA ARG A 170 6.29 14.23 4.91
C ARG A 170 5.23 14.20 6.02
N ASP A 171 4.15 14.97 5.81
CA ASP A 171 3.01 14.99 6.76
C ASP A 171 2.37 13.59 6.83
N PRO A 172 2.14 13.03 8.02
CA PRO A 172 1.47 11.73 8.18
C PRO A 172 0.12 11.62 7.46
N ARG A 173 -0.59 12.73 7.30
CA ARG A 173 -1.91 12.81 6.64
C ARG A 173 -1.82 12.97 5.12
N GLU A 174 -0.65 13.25 4.59
CA GLU A 174 -0.47 13.39 3.15
C GLU A 174 -0.86 12.11 2.43
N VAL A 175 -1.72 12.24 1.42
CA VAL A 175 -2.10 11.12 0.54
C VAL A 175 -1.01 10.94 -0.51
N VAL A 176 -0.24 9.87 -0.38
CA VAL A 176 0.84 9.51 -1.30
C VAL A 176 0.28 8.99 -2.62
N ALA A 177 -0.78 8.20 -2.56
CA ALA A 177 -1.46 7.64 -3.71
C ALA A 177 -2.86 7.15 -3.33
N VAL A 178 -3.71 6.97 -4.34
CA VAL A 178 -4.96 6.21 -4.22
C VAL A 178 -4.69 4.79 -4.71
N MET A 179 -4.92 3.82 -3.85
CA MET A 179 -4.47 2.43 -4.06
C MET A 179 -5.61 1.52 -4.50
N PRO A 180 -5.60 1.03 -5.76
CA PRO A 180 -6.59 0.06 -6.21
C PRO A 180 -6.36 -1.33 -5.55
N PRO A 181 -7.36 -2.24 -5.58
CA PRO A 181 -8.66 -2.09 -6.24
C PRO A 181 -9.70 -1.29 -5.46
N ASN A 182 -9.60 -1.19 -4.13
CA ASN A 182 -10.59 -0.51 -3.28
C ASN A 182 -10.47 1.02 -3.31
N MET A 183 -9.53 1.58 -4.07
CA MET A 183 -9.27 3.01 -4.16
C MET A 183 -9.05 3.66 -2.79
N GLY A 184 -8.39 2.94 -1.89
CA GLY A 184 -8.08 3.42 -0.54
C GLY A 184 -7.00 4.50 -0.58
N GLU A 185 -7.19 5.57 0.18
CA GLU A 185 -6.16 6.61 0.36
C GLU A 185 -4.97 6.03 1.13
N ALA A 186 -3.83 5.91 0.43
CA ALA A 186 -2.56 5.51 1.01
C ALA A 186 -1.86 6.74 1.58
N THR A 187 -2.21 7.10 2.82
CA THR A 187 -1.52 8.18 3.53
C THR A 187 -0.15 7.73 4.01
N VAL A 188 0.74 8.69 4.28
CA VAL A 188 2.07 8.41 4.84
C VAL A 188 1.94 7.57 6.12
N GLU A 189 0.97 7.89 7.00
CA GLU A 189 0.69 7.12 8.22
C GLU A 189 0.29 5.67 7.92
N LYS A 190 -0.67 5.45 7.01
CA LYS A 190 -1.11 4.08 6.66
C LYS A 190 0.02 3.25 6.04
N ILE A 191 0.87 3.88 5.23
CA ILE A 191 2.06 3.23 4.67
C ILE A 191 3.06 2.91 5.78
N ALA A 192 3.30 3.83 6.72
CA ALA A 192 4.15 3.62 7.88
C ALA A 192 3.65 2.46 8.78
N ILE A 193 2.34 2.34 8.99
CA ILE A 193 1.72 1.21 9.70
C ILE A 193 2.07 -0.10 9.01
N ASN A 194 1.92 -0.20 7.68
CA ASN A 194 2.28 -1.41 6.93
C ASN A 194 3.80 -1.68 6.93
N ALA A 195 4.63 -0.63 6.94
CA ALA A 195 6.08 -0.75 7.09
C ALA A 195 6.47 -1.30 8.48
N VAL A 196 5.81 -0.86 9.56
CA VAL A 196 5.97 -1.44 10.90
C VAL A 196 5.57 -2.91 10.88
N MET A 197 4.38 -3.23 10.36
CA MET A 197 3.89 -4.62 10.27
C MET A 197 4.85 -5.53 9.51
N ALA A 198 5.47 -5.04 8.44
CA ALA A 198 6.48 -5.76 7.68
C ALA A 198 7.81 -5.96 8.43
N GLY A 199 8.07 -5.18 9.48
CA GLY A 199 9.32 -5.18 10.23
C GLY A 199 10.39 -4.24 9.69
N CYS A 200 10.03 -3.19 8.94
CA CYS A 200 10.95 -2.16 8.47
C CYS A 200 11.63 -1.40 9.63
N ARG A 201 12.76 -0.79 9.32
CA ARG A 201 13.33 0.30 10.12
C ARG A 201 12.82 1.65 9.61
N PRO A 202 12.82 2.71 10.43
CA PRO A 202 12.41 4.05 10.00
C PRO A 202 13.11 4.53 8.73
N GLU A 203 14.41 4.27 8.61
CA GLU A 203 15.24 4.70 7.47
C GLU A 203 14.82 4.07 6.14
N TYR A 204 14.00 3.00 6.17
CA TYR A 204 13.49 2.34 4.96
C TYR A 204 12.21 2.99 4.42
N LEU A 205 11.53 3.80 5.25
CA LEU A 205 10.24 4.39 4.89
C LEU A 205 10.26 5.22 3.59
N PRO A 206 11.29 6.04 3.30
CA PRO A 206 11.37 6.79 2.04
C PRO A 206 11.33 5.88 0.79
N VAL A 207 11.99 4.72 0.84
CA VAL A 207 11.96 3.73 -0.26
C VAL A 207 10.56 3.14 -0.40
N VAL A 208 9.89 2.82 0.72
CA VAL A 208 8.52 2.27 0.71
C VAL A 208 7.54 3.28 0.13
N LEU A 209 7.65 4.56 0.51
CA LEU A 209 6.80 5.64 -0.01
C LEU A 209 6.96 5.80 -1.53
N ALA A 210 8.19 5.88 -2.03
CA ALA A 210 8.48 5.97 -3.45
C ALA A 210 7.99 4.73 -4.23
N ALA A 211 8.16 3.53 -3.66
CA ALA A 211 7.68 2.30 -4.28
C ALA A 211 6.14 2.24 -4.32
N VAL A 212 5.44 2.75 -3.30
CA VAL A 212 3.97 2.88 -3.30
C VAL A 212 3.52 3.85 -4.40
N GLN A 213 4.19 4.99 -4.57
CA GLN A 213 3.91 5.90 -5.70
C GLN A 213 4.09 5.19 -7.05
N ALA A 214 5.17 4.44 -7.21
CA ALA A 214 5.45 3.71 -8.45
C ALA A 214 4.37 2.67 -8.77
N VAL A 215 3.99 1.82 -7.82
CA VAL A 215 3.00 0.74 -8.05
C VAL A 215 1.59 1.28 -8.27
N CYS A 216 1.23 2.43 -7.70
CA CYS A 216 -0.07 3.06 -7.87
C CYS A 216 -0.19 3.91 -9.14
N SER A 217 0.87 4.02 -9.94
CA SER A 217 0.79 4.70 -11.24
C SER A 217 -0.02 3.89 -12.26
N ASP A 218 -0.72 4.57 -13.15
CA ASP A 218 -1.48 3.92 -14.24
C ASP A 218 -0.57 3.07 -15.13
N THR A 219 0.67 3.50 -15.34
CA THR A 219 1.68 2.79 -16.15
C THR A 219 2.07 1.44 -15.55
N PHE A 220 2.18 1.36 -14.21
CA PHE A 220 2.46 0.08 -13.55
C PHE A 220 1.22 -0.82 -13.48
N ASN A 221 0.03 -0.23 -13.38
CA ASN A 221 -1.25 -0.95 -13.36
C ASN A 221 -1.34 -2.01 -12.26
N ILE A 222 -1.16 -1.61 -10.99
CA ILE A 222 -1.23 -2.56 -9.86
C ILE A 222 -2.58 -3.30 -9.79
N HIS A 223 -3.67 -2.67 -10.24
CA HIS A 223 -4.98 -3.34 -10.32
C HIS A 223 -4.90 -4.59 -11.21
N GLY A 224 -4.44 -4.43 -12.46
CA GLY A 224 -4.28 -5.54 -13.40
C GLY A 224 -3.28 -6.58 -12.91
N VAL A 225 -2.15 -6.13 -12.32
CA VAL A 225 -1.12 -7.00 -11.72
C VAL A 225 -1.69 -7.87 -10.60
N MET A 226 -2.66 -7.36 -9.81
CA MET A 226 -3.31 -8.15 -8.76
C MET A 226 -4.48 -9.00 -9.29
N ALA A 227 -5.26 -8.49 -10.23
CA ALA A 227 -6.47 -9.16 -10.73
C ALA A 227 -6.19 -10.28 -11.72
N THR A 228 -5.00 -10.33 -12.30
CA THR A 228 -4.64 -11.39 -13.25
C THR A 228 -4.60 -12.77 -12.59
N THR A 229 -4.96 -13.81 -13.35
CA THR A 229 -4.79 -15.21 -12.93
C THR A 229 -3.33 -15.68 -12.97
N MET A 230 -2.43 -14.91 -13.57
CA MET A 230 -0.98 -15.14 -13.50
C MET A 230 -0.42 -14.77 -12.12
N GLY A 231 0.75 -15.31 -11.78
CA GLY A 231 1.43 -15.01 -10.52
C GLY A 231 2.12 -13.64 -10.44
N ALA A 232 1.57 -12.60 -11.09
CA ALA A 232 2.21 -11.30 -11.19
C ALA A 232 2.37 -10.61 -9.82
N SER A 233 3.54 -9.98 -9.60
CA SER A 233 3.89 -9.27 -8.36
C SER A 233 4.91 -8.17 -8.64
N PRO A 234 4.92 -7.08 -7.85
CA PRO A 234 5.99 -6.10 -7.90
C PRO A 234 7.37 -6.71 -7.56
N VAL A 235 8.34 -6.48 -8.43
CA VAL A 235 9.78 -6.70 -8.22
C VAL A 235 10.43 -5.33 -8.16
N MET A 236 11.16 -5.04 -7.10
CA MET A 236 11.74 -3.72 -6.84
C MET A 236 13.25 -3.75 -6.92
N VAL A 237 13.84 -2.85 -7.69
CA VAL A 237 15.28 -2.60 -7.76
C VAL A 237 15.57 -1.24 -7.19
N VAL A 238 16.48 -1.16 -6.24
CA VAL A 238 16.93 0.09 -5.61
C VAL A 238 18.30 0.46 -6.14
N ASN A 239 18.41 1.71 -6.59
CA ASN A 239 19.62 2.31 -7.14
C ASN A 239 20.06 3.55 -6.33
N GLY A 240 21.30 3.97 -6.53
CA GLY A 240 21.84 5.19 -5.95
C GLY A 240 22.41 5.03 -4.53
N PRO A 241 22.84 6.11 -3.90
CA PRO A 241 23.56 6.08 -2.61
C PRO A 241 22.78 5.46 -1.46
N ILE A 242 21.46 5.51 -1.49
CA ILE A 242 20.58 4.98 -0.43
C ILE A 242 20.82 3.48 -0.18
N ARG A 243 21.24 2.71 -1.19
CA ARG A 243 21.55 1.27 -1.07
C ARG A 243 22.52 0.99 0.06
N HIS A 244 23.62 1.77 0.11
CA HIS A 244 24.66 1.64 1.12
C HIS A 244 24.20 2.13 2.48
N ARG A 245 23.52 3.27 2.53
CA ARG A 245 23.02 3.85 3.77
C ARG A 245 22.06 2.92 4.49
N LEU A 246 21.21 2.20 3.74
CA LEU A 246 20.27 1.22 4.29
C LEU A 246 20.89 -0.16 4.51
N GLY A 247 22.13 -0.38 4.08
CA GLY A 247 22.78 -1.68 4.14
C GLY A 247 22.08 -2.75 3.30
N MET A 248 21.55 -2.37 2.13
CA MET A 248 20.89 -3.32 1.23
C MET A 248 21.88 -4.33 0.67
N ASN A 249 21.43 -5.57 0.50
CA ASN A 249 22.25 -6.60 -0.11
C ASN A 249 22.08 -6.57 -1.65
N MET A 250 23.21 -6.46 -2.33
CA MET A 250 23.35 -6.54 -3.79
C MET A 250 24.31 -7.64 -4.23
N LYS A 251 24.95 -8.33 -3.25
CA LYS A 251 26.00 -9.31 -3.44
C LYS A 251 25.48 -10.74 -3.27
N LEU A 252 26.28 -11.59 -2.66
CA LEU A 252 25.92 -12.98 -2.39
C LEU A 252 24.50 -13.10 -1.79
N GLY A 253 23.64 -13.85 -2.44
CA GLY A 253 22.26 -14.04 -1.97
C GLY A 253 21.37 -12.80 -2.11
N ALA A 254 21.67 -11.86 -3.00
CA ALA A 254 20.93 -10.60 -3.16
C ALA A 254 19.41 -10.78 -3.34
N LEU A 255 18.99 -11.85 -4.03
CA LEU A 255 17.59 -12.17 -4.29
C LEU A 255 16.98 -13.13 -3.25
N GLY A 256 17.77 -13.49 -2.23
CA GLY A 256 17.38 -14.46 -1.20
C GLY A 256 17.03 -13.82 0.14
N GLN A 257 17.06 -14.67 1.17
CA GLN A 257 16.79 -14.28 2.56
C GLN A 257 18.03 -13.69 3.22
N GLY A 258 17.88 -13.10 4.41
CA GLY A 258 18.96 -12.69 5.32
C GLY A 258 19.17 -11.20 5.44
N ASN A 259 18.86 -10.40 4.42
CA ASN A 259 18.95 -8.93 4.52
C ASN A 259 17.60 -8.31 4.90
N ARG A 260 17.58 -7.58 6.03
CA ARG A 260 16.36 -6.98 6.56
C ARG A 260 15.77 -5.94 5.61
N ALA A 261 16.58 -5.07 5.02
CA ALA A 261 16.10 -4.02 4.12
C ALA A 261 15.45 -4.64 2.87
N ASN A 262 16.14 -5.57 2.19
CA ASN A 262 15.61 -6.26 1.01
C ASN A 262 14.27 -6.95 1.32
N ALA A 263 14.22 -7.71 2.42
CA ALA A 263 13.05 -8.49 2.76
C ALA A 263 11.85 -7.61 3.18
N THR A 264 12.07 -6.62 4.06
CA THR A 264 10.96 -5.89 4.67
C THR A 264 10.44 -4.74 3.81
N ILE A 265 11.26 -4.10 2.98
CA ILE A 265 10.81 -3.06 2.03
C ILE A 265 9.80 -3.65 1.04
N GLY A 266 10.17 -4.76 0.40
CA GLY A 266 9.28 -5.44 -0.53
C GLY A 266 7.97 -5.87 0.13
N ARG A 267 8.06 -6.45 1.33
CA ARG A 267 6.90 -6.90 2.10
C ARG A 267 6.00 -5.73 2.51
N ALA A 268 6.57 -4.58 2.90
CA ALA A 268 5.79 -3.39 3.27
C ALA A 268 4.90 -2.90 2.13
N VAL A 269 5.42 -2.83 0.91
CA VAL A 269 4.65 -2.47 -0.28
C VAL A 269 3.54 -3.49 -0.54
N ARG A 270 3.82 -4.79 -0.42
CA ARG A 270 2.83 -5.85 -0.61
C ARG A 270 1.73 -5.81 0.45
N LEU A 271 2.07 -5.57 1.71
CA LEU A 271 1.09 -5.38 2.78
C LEU A 271 0.24 -4.12 2.57
N ALA A 272 0.83 -3.02 2.09
CA ALA A 272 0.06 -1.82 1.74
C ALA A 272 -0.96 -2.12 0.64
N VAL A 273 -0.56 -2.79 -0.45
CA VAL A 273 -1.47 -3.21 -1.54
C VAL A 273 -2.58 -4.13 -1.02
N ARG A 274 -2.27 -5.02 -0.07
CA ARG A 274 -3.26 -5.90 0.58
C ARG A 274 -4.22 -5.15 1.49
N ASN A 275 -3.69 -4.33 2.41
CA ASN A 275 -4.45 -3.76 3.53
C ASN A 275 -5.11 -2.43 3.19
N ILE A 276 -4.49 -1.59 2.37
CA ILE A 276 -5.05 -0.31 1.91
C ILE A 276 -5.81 -0.53 0.60
N GLY A 277 -5.20 -1.20 -0.37
CA GLY A 277 -5.80 -1.49 -1.67
C GLY A 277 -6.84 -2.61 -1.65
N GLY A 278 -6.84 -3.48 -0.63
CA GLY A 278 -7.80 -4.59 -0.54
C GLY A 278 -7.51 -5.78 -1.46
N ALA A 279 -6.31 -5.89 -2.03
CA ALA A 279 -5.92 -6.99 -2.90
C ALA A 279 -5.66 -8.27 -2.09
N ARG A 280 -6.72 -8.94 -1.66
CA ARG A 280 -6.66 -10.17 -0.86
C ARG A 280 -6.88 -11.40 -1.74
N PRO A 281 -6.20 -12.54 -1.46
CA PRO A 281 -6.47 -13.82 -2.13
C PRO A 281 -7.94 -14.22 -2.01
N GLY A 282 -8.53 -14.67 -3.12
CA GLY A 282 -9.96 -14.98 -3.20
C GLY A 282 -10.87 -13.78 -3.45
N GLY A 283 -10.39 -12.55 -3.19
CA GLY A 283 -11.00 -11.29 -3.59
C GLY A 283 -10.53 -10.85 -4.97
N THR A 284 -9.87 -9.69 -5.06
CA THR A 284 -9.28 -9.19 -6.32
C THR A 284 -7.99 -9.92 -6.67
N GLU A 285 -7.22 -10.38 -5.72
CA GLU A 285 -6.05 -11.22 -5.96
C GLU A 285 -6.50 -12.60 -6.49
N ARG A 286 -6.26 -12.85 -7.80
CA ARG A 286 -6.82 -14.03 -8.53
C ARG A 286 -5.77 -15.00 -9.05
N SER A 287 -4.53 -14.87 -8.62
CA SER A 287 -3.45 -15.73 -9.07
C SER A 287 -3.77 -17.21 -8.87
N THR A 288 -3.69 -18.02 -9.92
CA THR A 288 -4.04 -19.46 -9.90
C THR A 288 -3.15 -20.26 -8.95
N LEU A 289 -1.85 -20.07 -9.04
CA LEU A 289 -0.87 -20.79 -8.21
C LEU A 289 -0.27 -19.91 -7.10
N GLY A 290 -0.41 -18.58 -7.21
CA GLY A 290 0.41 -17.67 -6.44
C GLY A 290 1.85 -17.58 -6.96
N ASN A 291 2.72 -16.96 -6.18
CA ASN A 291 4.14 -16.81 -6.46
C ASN A 291 4.85 -16.37 -5.17
N PRO A 292 5.99 -16.95 -4.78
CA PRO A 292 6.73 -16.50 -3.59
C PRO A 292 7.07 -15.00 -3.59
N MET A 293 7.26 -14.37 -4.76
CA MET A 293 7.46 -12.92 -4.86
C MET A 293 6.26 -12.09 -4.36
N LYS A 294 5.08 -12.70 -4.18
CA LYS A 294 3.91 -12.02 -3.60
C LYS A 294 4.07 -11.74 -2.10
N PHE A 295 5.01 -12.37 -1.42
CA PHE A 295 5.40 -11.98 -0.07
C PHE A 295 6.33 -10.77 -0.10
N THR A 296 7.40 -10.84 -0.89
CA THR A 296 8.43 -9.81 -1.03
C THR A 296 9.32 -10.08 -2.23
N MET A 297 9.74 -9.04 -2.94
CA MET A 297 10.87 -9.08 -3.86
C MET A 297 11.42 -7.67 -4.01
N CYS A 298 12.51 -7.39 -3.30
CA CYS A 298 13.23 -6.13 -3.37
C CYS A 298 14.72 -6.40 -3.20
N PHE A 299 15.54 -5.79 -4.03
CA PHE A 299 17.00 -5.91 -3.96
C PHE A 299 17.65 -4.63 -4.50
N ALA A 300 18.95 -4.49 -4.28
CA ALA A 300 19.73 -3.38 -4.81
C ALA A 300 20.58 -3.83 -6.01
N GLU A 301 20.76 -2.96 -7.01
CA GLU A 301 21.72 -3.17 -8.08
C GLU A 301 23.14 -2.96 -7.55
N TRP A 302 24.08 -3.84 -7.90
CA TRP A 302 25.50 -3.68 -7.57
C TRP A 302 26.18 -2.78 -8.60
N GLU A 303 25.99 -1.47 -8.44
CA GLU A 303 26.47 -0.46 -9.41
C GLU A 303 28.00 -0.43 -9.51
N GLU A 304 28.71 -0.65 -8.40
CA GLU A 304 30.19 -0.65 -8.37
C GLU A 304 30.77 -1.84 -9.14
N ARG A 305 29.96 -2.87 -9.39
CA ARG A 305 30.34 -4.06 -10.16
C ARG A 305 29.73 -4.07 -11.56
N ASN A 306 28.87 -3.09 -11.84
CA ASN A 306 28.24 -2.87 -13.13
C ASN A 306 29.12 -1.93 -13.98
N PRO A 307 29.75 -2.41 -15.06
CA PRO A 307 30.61 -1.58 -15.93
C PRO A 307 29.77 -0.69 -16.89
N TRP A 308 28.48 -0.94 -16.95
CA TRP A 308 27.55 -0.19 -17.79
C TRP A 308 26.78 0.85 -16.97
N SER A 309 25.97 1.67 -17.64
CA SER A 309 25.04 2.58 -16.95
C SER A 309 24.08 1.78 -16.06
N PRO A 310 23.96 2.12 -14.76
CA PRO A 310 22.97 1.51 -13.89
C PRO A 310 21.52 1.72 -14.39
N LEU A 311 20.60 0.87 -13.94
CA LEU A 311 19.21 0.88 -14.42
C LEU A 311 18.55 2.26 -14.30
N HIS A 312 18.72 2.96 -13.17
CA HIS A 312 18.12 4.28 -12.97
C HIS A 312 18.68 5.33 -13.93
N VAL A 313 19.96 5.26 -14.29
CA VAL A 313 20.61 6.18 -15.25
C VAL A 313 20.06 5.90 -16.67
N GLU A 314 19.92 4.64 -17.06
CA GLU A 314 19.26 4.29 -18.34
C GLU A 314 17.79 4.79 -18.40
N ARG A 315 17.16 4.96 -17.25
CA ARG A 315 15.80 5.47 -17.13
C ARG A 315 15.70 6.98 -16.95
N GLY A 316 16.83 7.70 -17.15
CA GLY A 316 16.88 9.15 -17.21
C GLY A 316 17.12 9.87 -15.89
N PHE A 317 17.47 9.16 -14.81
CA PHE A 317 17.88 9.76 -13.55
C PHE A 317 19.39 10.02 -13.54
N ARG A 318 19.85 10.89 -12.65
CA ARG A 318 21.28 11.14 -12.47
C ARG A 318 21.93 10.02 -11.65
N ALA A 319 23.23 9.83 -11.82
CA ALA A 319 23.96 8.77 -11.10
C ALA A 319 23.91 8.92 -9.57
N GLU A 320 23.82 10.14 -9.08
CA GLU A 320 23.72 10.47 -7.66
C GLU A 320 22.29 10.38 -7.09
N ASP A 321 21.26 10.21 -7.93
CA ASP A 321 19.90 10.07 -7.45
C ASP A 321 19.65 8.69 -6.85
N SER A 322 18.99 8.65 -5.68
CA SER A 322 18.44 7.41 -5.13
C SER A 322 17.08 7.14 -5.77
N VAL A 323 16.91 5.96 -6.35
CA VAL A 323 15.73 5.62 -7.16
C VAL A 323 15.25 4.20 -6.85
N VAL A 324 13.94 4.00 -6.80
CA VAL A 324 13.34 2.68 -6.85
C VAL A 324 12.66 2.46 -8.19
N THR A 325 12.97 1.36 -8.85
CA THR A 325 12.30 0.90 -10.07
C THR A 325 11.45 -0.31 -9.74
N VAL A 326 10.17 -0.27 -10.10
CA VAL A 326 9.24 -1.36 -9.89
C VAL A 326 8.88 -2.01 -11.23
N PHE A 327 8.96 -3.33 -11.27
CA PHE A 327 8.72 -4.19 -12.44
C PHE A 327 7.65 -5.24 -12.09
N ALA A 328 6.73 -5.53 -12.99
CA ALA A 328 5.69 -6.54 -12.76
C ALA A 328 6.20 -7.93 -13.19
N GLY A 329 6.76 -8.70 -12.26
CA GLY A 329 7.27 -10.05 -12.52
C GLY A 329 6.19 -11.13 -12.31
N THR A 330 6.10 -12.09 -13.22
CA THR A 330 5.18 -13.25 -13.13
C THR A 330 5.86 -14.52 -12.66
N SER A 331 7.16 -14.66 -12.91
CA SER A 331 7.99 -15.79 -12.44
C SER A 331 9.43 -15.31 -12.23
N GLY A 332 10.16 -16.04 -11.41
CA GLY A 332 11.58 -15.82 -11.23
C GLY A 332 12.01 -15.59 -9.77
N PRO A 333 13.33 -15.39 -9.58
CA PRO A 333 14.30 -15.41 -10.68
C PRO A 333 14.42 -16.80 -11.31
N VAL A 334 14.14 -16.92 -12.62
CA VAL A 334 14.43 -18.14 -13.36
C VAL A 334 15.95 -18.18 -13.55
N GLN A 335 16.57 -19.21 -13.01
CA GLN A 335 18.02 -19.34 -13.04
C GLN A 335 18.51 -19.69 -14.44
N MET A 336 19.51 -18.95 -14.90
CA MET A 336 20.17 -19.12 -16.19
C MET A 336 21.61 -19.59 -15.93
N VAL A 337 21.86 -20.86 -16.22
CA VAL A 337 23.13 -21.52 -15.95
C VAL A 337 23.96 -21.56 -17.23
N ASP A 338 25.12 -20.90 -17.23
CA ASP A 338 26.11 -21.04 -18.30
C ASP A 338 27.53 -20.99 -17.74
N GLN A 339 28.08 -22.17 -17.47
CA GLN A 339 29.43 -22.35 -16.95
C GLN A 339 30.48 -22.53 -18.04
N ASP A 340 30.04 -22.70 -19.29
CA ASP A 340 30.88 -23.18 -20.40
C ASP A 340 31.24 -22.09 -21.40
N SER A 341 30.40 -21.09 -21.60
CA SER A 341 30.70 -19.99 -22.52
C SER A 341 31.97 -19.25 -22.17
N ARG A 342 32.80 -19.02 -23.17
CA ARG A 342 34.11 -18.35 -23.05
C ARG A 342 34.15 -17.01 -23.77
N THR A 343 33.17 -16.71 -24.62
CA THR A 343 33.03 -15.43 -25.32
C THR A 343 31.74 -14.75 -25.00
N ALA A 344 31.67 -13.43 -25.14
CA ALA A 344 30.46 -12.65 -24.97
C ALA A 344 29.34 -13.09 -25.91
N ALA A 345 29.69 -13.38 -27.16
CA ALA A 345 28.71 -13.83 -28.16
C ALA A 345 28.05 -15.17 -27.80
N GLN A 346 28.85 -16.13 -27.26
CA GLN A 346 28.31 -17.40 -26.76
C GLN A 346 27.41 -17.20 -25.57
N LEU A 347 27.88 -16.44 -24.55
CA LEU A 347 27.12 -16.21 -23.34
C LEU A 347 25.82 -15.45 -23.60
N ALA A 348 25.86 -14.36 -24.35
CA ALA A 348 24.66 -13.61 -24.72
C ALA A 348 23.67 -14.44 -25.54
N GLY A 349 24.18 -15.30 -26.43
CA GLY A 349 23.37 -16.28 -27.14
C GLY A 349 22.70 -17.29 -26.21
N SER A 350 23.44 -17.83 -25.26
CA SER A 350 22.94 -18.76 -24.25
C SER A 350 21.84 -18.12 -23.38
N LEU A 351 22.04 -16.87 -22.93
CA LEU A 351 21.02 -16.10 -22.20
C LEU A 351 19.77 -15.90 -23.06
N GLY A 352 19.92 -15.63 -24.38
CA GLY A 352 18.81 -15.50 -25.31
C GLY A 352 18.00 -16.79 -25.43
N LEU A 353 18.65 -17.94 -25.52
CA LEU A 353 17.99 -19.26 -25.55
C LEU A 353 17.20 -19.54 -24.25
N CYS A 354 17.76 -19.20 -23.10
CA CYS A 354 17.05 -19.34 -21.83
C CYS A 354 15.79 -18.46 -21.78
N LEU A 355 15.80 -17.30 -22.41
CA LEU A 355 14.69 -16.35 -22.42
C LEU A 355 13.57 -16.72 -23.41
N GLU A 356 13.75 -17.71 -24.26
CA GLU A 356 12.66 -18.20 -25.15
C GLU A 356 11.44 -18.64 -24.35
N ALA A 357 11.64 -19.17 -23.14
CA ALA A 357 10.57 -19.60 -22.24
C ALA A 357 9.80 -18.44 -21.58
N ALA A 358 10.25 -17.19 -21.74
CA ALA A 358 9.54 -16.05 -21.18
C ALA A 358 8.12 -15.99 -21.74
N PHE A 359 7.12 -15.99 -20.83
CA PHE A 359 5.70 -16.16 -21.12
C PHE A 359 5.37 -17.54 -21.76
N HIS A 360 5.79 -17.78 -22.99
CA HIS A 360 5.66 -19.07 -23.70
C HIS A 360 6.57 -19.05 -24.93
N PRO A 361 7.25 -20.16 -25.31
CA PRO A 361 8.19 -20.18 -26.45
C PRO A 361 7.61 -19.70 -27.78
N LYS A 362 6.34 -19.96 -28.06
CA LYS A 362 5.65 -19.52 -29.28
C LYS A 362 4.98 -18.13 -29.15
N ALA A 363 4.95 -17.52 -27.98
CA ALA A 363 4.36 -16.18 -27.77
C ALA A 363 5.46 -15.13 -27.78
N HIS A 364 5.67 -14.50 -28.92
CA HIS A 364 6.59 -13.39 -29.10
C HIS A 364 5.86 -12.04 -28.90
N TYR A 365 6.58 -11.00 -28.47
CA TYR A 365 6.06 -9.65 -28.20
C TYR A 365 5.03 -9.56 -27.07
N ALA A 366 4.89 -10.62 -26.27
CA ALA A 366 3.87 -10.68 -25.23
C ALA A 366 4.31 -10.08 -23.89
N THR A 367 5.61 -10.02 -23.63
CA THR A 367 6.16 -9.66 -22.31
C THR A 367 7.49 -8.93 -22.43
N ASN A 368 7.90 -8.29 -21.34
CA ASN A 368 9.24 -7.78 -21.09
C ASN A 368 9.99 -8.70 -20.10
N VAL A 369 11.24 -8.40 -19.80
CA VAL A 369 12.06 -9.20 -18.88
C VAL A 369 13.00 -8.30 -18.08
N MET A 370 13.22 -8.64 -16.81
CA MET A 370 14.33 -8.10 -16.03
C MET A 370 15.40 -9.16 -15.86
N LEU A 371 16.53 -8.96 -16.53
CA LEU A 371 17.70 -9.83 -16.49
C LEU A 371 18.63 -9.35 -15.39
N VAL A 372 18.91 -10.20 -14.42
CA VAL A 372 19.88 -9.98 -13.35
C VAL A 372 21.16 -10.73 -13.73
N VAL A 373 22.17 -10.01 -14.18
CA VAL A 373 23.45 -10.58 -14.62
C VAL A 373 24.39 -10.69 -13.44
N CYS A 374 24.91 -11.89 -13.18
CA CYS A 374 25.91 -12.11 -12.14
C CYS A 374 27.29 -11.57 -12.56
N PRO A 375 28.16 -11.17 -11.60
CA PRO A 375 29.46 -10.58 -11.87
C PRO A 375 30.38 -11.39 -12.79
N GLU A 376 30.46 -12.71 -12.65
CA GLU A 376 31.30 -13.54 -13.57
C GLU A 376 30.80 -13.54 -15.01
N HIS A 377 29.46 -13.45 -15.23
CA HIS A 377 28.92 -13.26 -16.57
C HIS A 377 29.21 -11.87 -17.11
N VAL A 378 29.13 -10.83 -16.26
CA VAL A 378 29.55 -9.47 -16.62
C VAL A 378 31.02 -9.47 -17.08
N ASP A 379 31.92 -10.11 -16.34
CA ASP A 379 33.35 -10.20 -16.72
C ASP A 379 33.57 -10.85 -18.08
N THR A 380 32.78 -11.89 -18.39
CA THR A 380 32.84 -12.55 -19.70
C THR A 380 32.35 -11.63 -20.82
N LEU A 381 31.26 -10.86 -20.59
CA LEU A 381 30.70 -9.92 -21.57
C LEU A 381 31.65 -8.75 -21.85
N ILE A 382 32.17 -8.11 -20.80
CA ILE A 382 33.01 -6.90 -20.95
C ILE A 382 34.42 -7.23 -21.50
N ARG A 383 34.97 -8.42 -21.21
CA ARG A 383 36.25 -8.85 -21.77
C ARG A 383 36.26 -8.77 -23.30
N ASP A 384 35.14 -9.04 -23.96
CA ASP A 384 34.97 -8.95 -25.41
C ASP A 384 34.33 -7.62 -25.84
N GLY A 385 34.22 -6.64 -24.92
CA GLY A 385 33.76 -5.28 -25.21
C GLY A 385 32.25 -5.11 -25.37
N TYR A 386 31.44 -6.06 -24.91
CA TYR A 386 29.96 -5.98 -25.05
C TYR A 386 29.39 -4.86 -24.15
N SER A 387 28.66 -3.96 -24.80
CA SER A 387 27.74 -3.03 -24.14
C SER A 387 26.41 -3.72 -23.79
N LYS A 388 25.55 -3.04 -23.02
CA LYS A 388 24.17 -3.50 -22.83
C LYS A 388 23.38 -3.58 -24.15
N ALA A 389 23.67 -2.70 -25.11
CA ALA A 389 23.05 -2.72 -26.43
C ALA A 389 23.45 -3.98 -27.22
N ASP A 390 24.74 -4.35 -27.22
CA ASP A 390 25.23 -5.56 -27.86
C ASP A 390 24.62 -6.83 -27.22
N LEU A 391 24.52 -6.83 -25.88
CA LEU A 391 23.89 -7.93 -25.14
C LEU A 391 22.40 -8.08 -25.53
N ARG A 392 21.64 -6.97 -25.59
CA ARG A 392 20.24 -6.96 -26.02
C ARG A 392 20.09 -7.45 -27.45
N ALA A 393 20.88 -6.91 -28.36
CA ALA A 393 20.86 -7.31 -29.78
C ALA A 393 21.13 -8.80 -29.95
N ARG A 394 22.12 -9.35 -29.25
CA ARG A 394 22.46 -10.77 -29.33
C ARG A 394 21.40 -11.67 -28.70
N ILE A 395 20.79 -11.24 -27.59
CA ILE A 395 19.62 -11.93 -26.99
C ILE A 395 18.47 -11.99 -27.99
N GLN A 396 18.12 -10.87 -28.62
CA GLN A 396 17.06 -10.80 -29.62
C GLN A 396 17.34 -11.70 -30.82
N GLU A 397 18.57 -11.69 -31.32
CA GLU A 397 19.00 -12.55 -32.42
C GLU A 397 18.87 -14.04 -32.07
N ALA A 398 19.42 -14.45 -30.89
CA ALA A 398 19.44 -15.85 -30.46
C ALA A 398 18.03 -16.39 -30.17
N SER A 399 17.16 -15.57 -29.62
CA SER A 399 15.76 -15.93 -29.30
C SER A 399 14.79 -15.73 -30.46
N ALA A 400 15.27 -15.20 -31.63
CA ALA A 400 14.41 -15.04 -32.81
C ALA A 400 14.06 -16.37 -33.45
N ARG A 401 12.80 -16.52 -33.84
CA ARG A 401 12.28 -17.71 -34.53
C ARG A 401 11.58 -17.32 -35.82
N PRO A 402 11.68 -18.15 -36.90
CA PRO A 402 10.85 -17.97 -38.10
C PRO A 402 9.37 -18.03 -37.71
N ILE A 403 8.53 -17.22 -38.31
CA ILE A 403 7.08 -17.18 -38.02
C ILE A 403 6.45 -18.56 -38.17
N ARG A 404 6.88 -19.38 -39.15
CA ARG A 404 6.37 -20.73 -39.31
C ARG A 404 6.52 -21.64 -38.09
N GLU A 405 7.56 -21.42 -37.25
CA GLU A 405 7.78 -22.15 -35.99
C GLU A 405 6.90 -21.65 -34.85
N LEU A 406 6.38 -20.42 -34.98
CA LEU A 406 5.51 -19.77 -34.02
C LEU A 406 4.02 -19.99 -34.32
N VAL A 407 3.68 -20.70 -35.37
CA VAL A 407 2.28 -21.03 -35.71
C VAL A 407 1.76 -22.10 -34.75
N ALA A 408 0.52 -21.95 -34.33
CA ALA A 408 -0.19 -22.94 -33.52
C ALA A 408 -0.28 -24.27 -34.29
N ASP A 409 0.05 -25.36 -33.63
CA ASP A 409 0.04 -26.73 -34.19
C ASP A 409 -0.49 -27.73 -33.16
N GLU A 410 -0.45 -29.00 -33.44
CA GLU A 410 -0.88 -30.09 -32.55
C GLU A 410 -0.07 -30.17 -31.24
N ARG A 411 1.16 -29.67 -31.23
CA ARG A 411 2.01 -29.63 -30.03
C ARG A 411 1.66 -28.46 -29.09
N SER A 412 1.14 -27.36 -29.64
CA SER A 412 0.76 -26.16 -28.87
C SER A 412 -0.21 -25.29 -29.66
N ALA A 413 -1.33 -24.98 -29.04
CA ALA A 413 -2.31 -24.03 -29.58
C ALA A 413 -1.90 -22.55 -29.37
N VAL A 414 -0.77 -22.27 -28.69
CA VAL A 414 -0.22 -20.91 -28.49
C VAL A 414 0.56 -20.50 -29.74
N GLY A 415 0.48 -19.22 -30.10
CA GLY A 415 1.19 -18.63 -31.23
C GLY A 415 0.25 -18.01 -32.26
N PHE A 416 0.74 -17.83 -33.49
CA PHE A 416 -0.07 -17.34 -34.59
C PHE A 416 -1.16 -18.35 -34.95
N LYS A 417 -2.38 -17.85 -35.18
CA LYS A 417 -3.48 -18.71 -35.64
C LYS A 417 -3.17 -19.32 -36.97
N ALA A 418 -3.46 -20.62 -37.15
CA ALA A 418 -3.19 -21.35 -38.41
C ALA A 418 -3.85 -20.68 -39.63
N GLU A 419 -5.08 -20.15 -39.46
CA GLU A 419 -5.81 -19.46 -40.52
C GLU A 419 -5.14 -18.12 -40.91
N ALA A 420 -4.50 -17.44 -39.98
CA ALA A 420 -3.75 -16.23 -40.25
C ALA A 420 -2.43 -16.56 -40.96
N ALA A 421 -1.75 -17.62 -40.53
CA ALA A 421 -0.51 -18.09 -41.16
C ALA A 421 -0.74 -18.61 -42.60
N ALA A 422 -1.87 -19.26 -42.86
CA ALA A 422 -2.23 -19.73 -44.21
C ALA A 422 -2.40 -18.60 -45.24
N ARG A 423 -2.55 -17.35 -44.79
CA ARG A 423 -2.65 -16.16 -45.67
C ARG A 423 -1.30 -15.49 -45.89
N MET A 424 -0.25 -15.93 -45.22
CA MET A 424 1.10 -15.40 -45.34
C MET A 424 1.83 -16.02 -46.51
N SER A 425 2.66 -15.28 -47.20
CA SER A 425 3.59 -15.77 -48.20
C SER A 425 4.69 -16.62 -47.55
N ALA A 426 5.35 -17.47 -48.34
CA ALA A 426 6.49 -18.26 -47.89
C ALA A 426 7.61 -17.36 -47.31
N ALA A 427 7.87 -16.19 -47.90
CA ALA A 427 8.85 -15.24 -47.42
C ALA A 427 8.48 -14.63 -46.07
N GLU A 428 7.19 -14.33 -45.83
CA GLU A 428 6.71 -13.86 -44.54
C GLU A 428 6.83 -14.94 -43.46
N LEU A 429 6.53 -16.18 -43.74
CA LEU A 429 6.68 -17.31 -42.83
C LEU A 429 8.14 -17.58 -42.43
N GLU A 430 9.11 -17.32 -43.33
CA GLU A 430 10.55 -17.43 -43.04
C GLU A 430 11.13 -16.22 -42.30
N ARG A 431 10.39 -15.11 -42.24
CA ARG A 431 10.85 -13.94 -41.46
C ARG A 431 11.04 -14.30 -40.00
N ARG A 432 12.25 -14.04 -39.48
CA ARG A 432 12.58 -14.27 -38.08
C ARG A 432 11.99 -13.14 -37.22
N LEU A 433 11.29 -13.52 -36.18
CA LEU A 433 10.67 -12.60 -35.21
C LEU A 433 11.45 -12.70 -33.92
N PRO A 434 12.00 -11.59 -33.38
CA PRO A 434 12.66 -11.60 -32.09
C PRO A 434 11.65 -11.87 -30.95
N LYS A 435 12.14 -12.30 -29.80
CA LYS A 435 11.28 -12.66 -28.65
C LYS A 435 10.57 -11.44 -28.05
N PHE A 436 11.31 -10.36 -27.89
CA PHE A 436 10.79 -9.11 -27.32
C PHE A 436 10.49 -8.11 -28.43
N ARG A 437 9.50 -7.24 -28.19
CA ARG A 437 9.02 -6.25 -29.18
C ARG A 437 10.11 -5.25 -29.56
N GLN A 438 10.91 -4.85 -28.55
CA GLN A 438 11.99 -3.89 -28.67
C GLN A 438 13.09 -4.18 -27.64
N ASP A 439 14.28 -3.64 -27.87
CA ASP A 439 15.43 -3.88 -27.01
C ASP A 439 15.23 -3.33 -25.60
N SER A 440 14.47 -2.25 -25.45
CA SER A 440 14.14 -1.66 -24.14
C SER A 440 13.20 -2.54 -23.29
N ASP A 441 12.58 -3.59 -23.86
CA ASP A 441 11.83 -4.59 -23.10
C ASP A 441 12.74 -5.56 -22.32
N ILE A 442 14.05 -5.50 -22.56
CA ILE A 442 15.08 -6.27 -21.84
C ILE A 442 15.80 -5.34 -20.84
N HIS A 443 15.30 -5.32 -19.61
CA HIS A 443 15.90 -4.54 -18.53
C HIS A 443 17.07 -5.31 -17.92
N ILE A 444 18.23 -4.69 -17.81
CA ILE A 444 19.48 -5.35 -17.35
C ILE A 444 20.00 -4.68 -16.11
N VAL A 445 20.20 -5.48 -15.04
CA VAL A 445 20.78 -5.08 -13.79
C VAL A 445 21.89 -6.05 -13.38
N VAL A 446 22.84 -5.60 -12.58
CA VAL A 446 23.93 -6.43 -12.03
C VAL A 446 23.68 -6.67 -10.54
N ALA A 447 23.64 -7.91 -10.13
CA ALA A 447 23.61 -8.31 -8.72
C ALA A 447 24.09 -9.76 -8.58
N GLY A 448 24.47 -10.14 -7.37
CA GLY A 448 24.91 -11.51 -7.07
C GLY A 448 26.33 -11.58 -6.54
N SER A 449 26.85 -12.80 -6.39
CA SER A 449 28.21 -13.07 -5.90
C SER A 449 29.25 -12.82 -6.98
N ASP A 450 30.47 -12.43 -6.57
CA ASP A 450 31.66 -12.44 -7.44
C ASP A 450 32.05 -13.85 -7.91
N ALA A 451 31.53 -14.90 -7.27
CA ALA A 451 31.75 -16.29 -7.65
C ALA A 451 30.43 -16.97 -8.00
N GLY A 452 30.39 -17.61 -9.16
CA GLY A 452 29.23 -18.38 -9.64
C GLY A 452 28.63 -17.83 -10.94
N LYS A 453 28.63 -18.66 -11.97
CA LYS A 453 28.12 -18.34 -13.31
C LYS A 453 26.61 -18.64 -13.41
N PHE A 454 25.84 -17.92 -12.62
CA PHE A 454 24.40 -18.07 -12.51
C PHE A 454 23.74 -16.69 -12.57
N SER A 455 23.26 -16.31 -13.73
CA SER A 455 22.37 -15.17 -13.90
C SER A 455 20.92 -15.56 -13.63
N GLY A 456 20.02 -14.61 -13.54
CA GLY A 456 18.61 -14.87 -13.34
C GLY A 456 17.74 -13.92 -14.14
N ALA A 457 16.50 -14.33 -14.42
CA ALA A 457 15.55 -13.49 -15.09
C ALA A 457 14.19 -13.50 -14.38
N PHE A 458 13.61 -12.33 -14.18
CA PHE A 458 12.20 -12.18 -13.86
C PHE A 458 11.44 -12.01 -15.19
N HIS A 459 10.58 -12.96 -15.51
CA HIS A 459 9.70 -12.82 -16.66
C HIS A 459 8.60 -11.82 -16.32
N GLY A 460 8.35 -10.89 -17.22
CA GLY A 460 7.34 -9.85 -17.02
C GLY A 460 5.91 -10.35 -17.18
N TRP A 461 4.97 -9.52 -16.78
CA TRP A 461 3.57 -9.66 -17.13
C TRP A 461 3.33 -9.09 -18.53
N ALA A 462 2.08 -9.09 -19.00
CA ALA A 462 1.74 -8.55 -20.31
C ALA A 462 2.16 -7.09 -20.45
N THR A 463 2.70 -6.72 -21.62
CA THR A 463 3.08 -5.35 -22.00
C THR A 463 1.98 -4.64 -22.78
N GLY A 464 2.11 -3.35 -23.03
CA GLY A 464 1.17 -2.52 -23.80
C GLY A 464 0.08 -1.89 -22.95
N GLN A 465 -0.94 -1.33 -23.59
CA GLN A 465 -1.96 -0.48 -22.93
C GLN A 465 -2.73 -1.14 -21.78
N ILE A 466 -2.94 -2.44 -21.85
CA ILE A 466 -3.64 -3.22 -20.81
C ILE A 466 -2.68 -3.97 -19.89
N GLY A 467 -1.39 -3.87 -20.15
CA GLY A 467 -0.33 -4.55 -19.41
C GLY A 467 0.26 -3.67 -18.30
N SER A 468 1.56 -3.88 -18.04
CA SER A 468 2.36 -3.14 -17.09
C SER A 468 3.71 -2.81 -17.69
N GLU A 469 4.16 -1.58 -17.47
CA GLU A 469 5.53 -1.17 -17.80
C GLU A 469 6.27 -0.81 -16.51
N PRO A 470 7.59 -0.98 -16.45
CA PRO A 470 8.36 -0.60 -15.27
C PRO A 470 8.27 0.90 -15.00
N VAL A 471 8.13 1.24 -13.73
CA VAL A 471 8.06 2.63 -13.26
C VAL A 471 9.19 2.90 -12.28
N SER A 472 9.89 4.03 -12.46
CA SER A 472 10.95 4.49 -11.59
C SER A 472 10.56 5.78 -10.89
N VAL A 473 10.80 5.85 -9.59
CA VAL A 473 10.50 7.02 -8.76
C VAL A 473 11.75 7.38 -7.95
N LYS A 474 12.09 8.66 -7.96
CA LYS A 474 13.15 9.21 -7.12
C LYS A 474 12.74 9.13 -5.66
N ILE A 475 13.62 8.64 -4.82
CA ILE A 475 13.41 8.53 -3.39
C ILE A 475 13.71 9.89 -2.75
N GLU A 476 12.71 10.46 -2.09
CA GLU A 476 12.88 11.68 -1.31
C GLU A 476 13.56 11.34 0.02
N GLU A 477 14.77 11.80 0.20
CA GLU A 477 15.54 11.59 1.42
C GLU A 477 15.37 12.80 2.33
N ALA A 478 15.12 12.57 3.63
CA ALA A 478 15.21 13.63 4.61
C ALA A 478 16.62 14.23 4.55
N SER A 479 16.72 15.53 4.41
CA SER A 479 18.00 16.24 4.50
C SER A 479 18.63 15.89 5.85
N ALA A 480 19.87 15.40 5.83
CA ALA A 480 20.62 15.04 7.02
C ALA A 480 20.83 16.25 7.94
#